data_b1ef1771e266d2be4ca1a13274494ea8
#
_entry.id   b1ef1771e266d2be4ca1a13274494ea8
#
_cell.length_a   1.000
_cell.length_b   1.000
_cell.length_c   1.000
_cell.angle_alpha   90.00
_cell.angle_beta   90.00
_cell.angle_gamma   90.00
#
_symmetry.space_group_name_H-M   'P 1'
#
loop_
_entity.id
_entity.type
_entity.pdbx_description
1 polymer ?
#
loop_
_entity_poly.entity_id
_entity_poly.type
_entity_poly.pdbx_seq_one_letter_code
_entity_poly.pdbx_strand_id
1 'polypeptide(L)'
;MPERIISFPVSAVFVSTDKDLPTLMETYREGGKEYICLQGVASTVLGSVVTFDEVGVSTLLAASAIGFVAIAQGAVDATSKRGWYLVNGSCQAKVSASFADNANCYATATAGEVDDAIVAGDRVKNMIGRSGIASGTALVQVIHPFMDDALAA
;
A
#
# COMPACT_ATOMS: atom_id res chain seq x y z
N MET A 1 20.34 -13.02 3.08
CA MET A 1 19.22 -13.95 3.03
C MET A 1 19.04 -14.47 1.63
N PRO A 2 18.90 -15.77 1.44
CA PRO A 2 18.55 -16.26 0.12
C PRO A 2 17.22 -15.67 -0.33
N GLU A 3 17.13 -15.36 -1.59
CA GLU A 3 15.90 -14.89 -2.18
C GLU A 3 14.81 -15.95 -2.04
N ARG A 4 13.63 -15.55 -1.59
CA ARG A 4 12.50 -16.46 -1.50
C ARG A 4 12.01 -16.79 -2.91
N ILE A 5 11.92 -18.06 -3.22
CA ILE A 5 11.23 -18.51 -4.42
C ILE A 5 9.74 -18.55 -4.09
N ILE A 6 8.97 -17.65 -4.69
CA ILE A 6 7.53 -17.60 -4.47
C ILE A 6 6.84 -18.46 -5.52
N SER A 7 6.12 -19.49 -5.03
CA SER A 7 5.25 -20.32 -5.87
C SER A 7 3.84 -19.76 -6.00
N PHE A 8 3.57 -18.61 -5.37
CA PHE A 8 2.24 -17.99 -5.31
C PHE A 8 2.27 -16.63 -5.98
N PRO A 9 1.14 -16.19 -6.58
CA PRO A 9 1.03 -14.82 -7.07
C PRO A 9 1.12 -13.82 -5.91
N VAL A 10 1.53 -12.58 -6.20
CA VAL A 10 1.61 -11.52 -5.17
C VAL A 10 0.23 -11.18 -4.58
N SER A 11 -0.84 -11.58 -5.21
CA SER A 11 -2.21 -11.45 -4.67
C SER A 11 -2.56 -12.53 -3.65
N ALA A 12 -1.68 -13.49 -3.38
CA ALA A 12 -1.94 -14.54 -2.41
C ALA A 12 -2.08 -13.97 -1.01
N VAL A 13 -3.07 -14.47 -0.28
CA VAL A 13 -3.32 -14.13 1.12
C VAL A 13 -3.06 -15.36 1.96
N PHE A 14 -2.25 -15.21 2.99
CA PHE A 14 -1.83 -16.30 3.87
C PHE A 14 -2.51 -16.18 5.22
N VAL A 15 -2.88 -17.32 5.80
CA VAL A 15 -3.38 -17.39 7.17
C VAL A 15 -2.32 -18.00 8.08
N SER A 16 -2.44 -17.77 9.38
CA SER A 16 -1.43 -18.17 10.36
C SER A 16 -1.11 -19.68 10.40
N THR A 17 -1.98 -20.50 9.82
CA THR A 17 -1.81 -21.96 9.76
C THR A 17 -1.14 -22.45 8.46
N ASP A 18 -0.87 -21.57 7.52
CA ASP A 18 -0.25 -21.95 6.26
C ASP A 18 1.20 -22.40 6.47
N LYS A 19 1.59 -23.49 5.78
CA LYS A 19 2.93 -24.06 5.93
C LYS A 19 4.02 -23.15 5.37
N ASP A 20 3.68 -22.39 4.32
CA ASP A 20 4.62 -21.50 3.63
C ASP A 20 4.40 -20.03 4.00
N LEU A 21 3.95 -19.80 5.24
CA LEU A 21 3.67 -18.47 5.73
C LEU A 21 4.91 -17.57 5.63
N PRO A 22 4.87 -16.48 4.86
CA PRO A 22 5.99 -15.55 4.83
C PRO A 22 6.15 -14.85 6.18
N THR A 23 7.38 -14.46 6.48
CA THR A 23 7.67 -13.69 7.69
C THR A 23 7.26 -12.24 7.48
N LEU A 24 6.69 -11.61 8.50
CA LEU A 24 6.40 -10.17 8.44
C LEU A 24 7.68 -9.38 8.15
N MET A 25 7.57 -8.37 7.32
CA MET A 25 8.66 -7.52 6.81
C MET A 25 9.59 -8.23 5.82
N GLU A 26 9.31 -9.48 5.44
CA GLU A 26 10.04 -10.15 4.36
C GLU A 26 9.80 -9.41 3.05
N THR A 27 10.85 -9.25 2.25
CA THR A 27 10.76 -8.56 0.96
C THR A 27 10.91 -9.54 -0.20
N TYR A 28 10.29 -9.16 -1.32
CA TYR A 28 10.33 -9.94 -2.56
C TYR A 28 10.39 -9.00 -3.75
N ARG A 29 11.22 -9.33 -4.73
CA ARG A 29 11.38 -8.53 -5.95
C ARG A 29 11.03 -9.35 -7.17
N GLU A 30 10.27 -8.75 -8.07
CA GLU A 30 9.90 -9.36 -9.34
C GLU A 30 9.59 -8.26 -10.37
N GLY A 31 10.17 -8.39 -11.57
CA GLY A 31 9.84 -7.51 -12.68
C GLY A 31 10.05 -6.01 -12.41
N GLY A 32 11.08 -5.65 -11.66
CA GLY A 32 11.35 -4.26 -11.30
C GLY A 32 10.48 -3.74 -10.15
N LYS A 33 9.68 -4.58 -9.54
CA LYS A 33 8.83 -4.24 -8.40
C LYS A 33 9.36 -4.87 -7.12
N GLU A 34 9.13 -4.20 -6.01
CA GLU A 34 9.47 -4.71 -4.68
C GLU A 34 8.23 -4.76 -3.81
N TYR A 35 8.05 -5.88 -3.15
CA TYR A 35 6.92 -6.13 -2.26
C TYR A 35 7.41 -6.42 -0.84
N ILE A 36 6.58 -6.13 0.13
CA ILE A 36 6.83 -6.43 1.54
C ILE A 36 5.64 -7.21 2.12
N CYS A 37 5.93 -8.20 2.96
CA CYS A 37 4.88 -8.96 3.64
C CYS A 37 4.44 -8.24 4.90
N LEU A 38 3.15 -7.93 4.98
CA LEU A 38 2.56 -7.23 6.12
C LEU A 38 1.37 -8.00 6.67
N GLN A 39 1.12 -7.79 7.96
CA GLN A 39 -0.10 -8.24 8.61
C GLN A 39 -1.28 -7.39 8.11
N GLY A 40 -2.39 -8.03 7.83
CA GLY A 40 -3.58 -7.38 7.34
C GLY A 40 -4.36 -6.63 8.41
N VAL A 41 -5.35 -5.90 7.94
CA VAL A 41 -6.31 -5.15 8.76
C VAL A 41 -7.69 -5.23 8.10
N ALA A 42 -8.73 -5.15 8.90
CA ALA A 42 -10.11 -5.21 8.42
C ALA A 42 -10.35 -4.22 7.27
N SER A 43 -11.15 -4.61 6.30
CA SER A 43 -11.52 -3.83 5.12
C SER A 43 -10.43 -3.62 4.07
N THR A 44 -9.28 -4.26 4.21
CA THR A 44 -8.24 -4.23 3.17
C THR A 44 -8.72 -5.00 1.95
N VAL A 45 -8.67 -4.36 0.80
CA VAL A 45 -8.96 -4.98 -0.50
C VAL A 45 -7.77 -4.76 -1.44
N LEU A 46 -7.80 -5.41 -2.59
CA LEU A 46 -6.79 -5.15 -3.62
C LEU A 46 -6.73 -3.65 -3.94
N GLY A 47 -5.54 -3.08 -3.87
CA GLY A 47 -5.31 -1.66 -4.10
C GLY A 47 -5.44 -0.76 -2.87
N SER A 48 -5.84 -1.28 -1.72
CA SER A 48 -5.88 -0.49 -0.49
C SER A 48 -4.50 0.07 -0.16
N VAL A 49 -4.46 1.34 0.19
CA VAL A 49 -3.23 2.01 0.62
C VAL A 49 -3.16 1.94 2.14
N VAL A 50 -2.03 1.50 2.66
CA VAL A 50 -1.83 1.31 4.10
C VAL A 50 -0.56 2.00 4.57
N THR A 51 -0.50 2.33 5.86
CA THR A 51 0.76 2.57 6.56
C THR A 51 1.13 1.32 7.34
N PHE A 52 2.41 1.14 7.66
CA PHE A 52 2.87 0.01 8.44
C PHE A 52 3.97 0.41 9.40
N ASP A 53 4.06 -0.33 10.50
CA ASP A 53 5.05 -0.10 11.55
C ASP A 53 6.30 -0.98 11.38
N GLU A 54 7.22 -0.88 12.33
CA GLU A 54 8.52 -1.56 12.30
C GLU A 54 8.43 -3.09 12.44
N VAL A 55 7.28 -3.60 12.85
CA VAL A 55 7.06 -5.05 12.97
C VAL A 55 6.16 -5.61 11.88
N GLY A 56 5.69 -4.75 10.97
CA GLY A 56 4.91 -5.18 9.81
C GLY A 56 3.40 -5.21 10.03
N VAL A 57 2.89 -4.48 11.02
CA VAL A 57 1.44 -4.34 11.23
C VAL A 57 0.94 -3.18 10.37
N SER A 58 -0.05 -3.45 9.53
CA SER A 58 -0.63 -2.45 8.64
C SER A 58 -1.85 -1.76 9.27
N THR A 59 -2.05 -0.51 8.84
CA THR A 59 -3.25 0.28 9.15
C THR A 59 -3.70 0.94 7.85
N LEU A 60 -4.98 0.94 7.55
CA LEU A 60 -5.50 1.65 6.38
C LEU A 60 -5.09 3.12 6.45
N LEU A 61 -4.62 3.66 5.33
CA LEU A 61 -4.16 5.05 5.26
C LEU A 61 -5.26 5.99 5.72
N ALA A 62 -4.92 6.90 6.61
CA ALA A 62 -5.83 7.89 7.15
C ALA A 62 -5.19 9.27 7.14
N ALA A 63 -6.01 10.30 7.24
CA ALA A 63 -5.55 11.67 7.38
C ALA A 63 -4.58 11.80 8.57
N SER A 64 -3.55 12.60 8.42
CA SER A 64 -2.52 12.87 9.45
C SER A 64 -1.73 11.63 9.90
N ALA A 65 -1.71 10.57 9.12
CA ALA A 65 -0.90 9.40 9.41
C ALA A 65 0.60 9.71 9.30
N ILE A 66 1.40 9.00 10.07
CA ILE A 66 2.87 9.05 9.98
C ILE A 66 3.37 7.63 9.78
N GLY A 67 4.27 7.43 8.83
CA GLY A 67 4.88 6.12 8.60
C GLY A 67 5.12 5.81 7.14
N PHE A 68 5.71 4.66 6.91
CA PHE A 68 5.91 4.14 5.56
C PHE A 68 4.59 3.62 5.00
N VAL A 69 4.44 3.72 3.69
CA VAL A 69 3.20 3.43 2.97
C VAL A 69 3.43 2.26 2.04
N ALA A 70 2.43 1.43 1.87
CA ALA A 70 2.43 0.33 0.94
C ALA A 70 1.03 0.13 0.34
N ILE A 71 0.95 -0.63 -0.75
CA ILE A 71 -0.30 -0.84 -1.48
C ILE A 71 -0.60 -2.34 -1.51
N ALA A 72 -1.77 -2.72 -1.00
CA ALA A 72 -2.18 -4.12 -0.92
C ALA A 72 -2.33 -4.75 -2.31
N GLN A 73 -1.76 -5.92 -2.49
CA GLN A 73 -1.87 -6.69 -3.72
C GLN A 73 -2.93 -7.80 -3.63
N GLY A 74 -3.65 -7.85 -2.53
CA GLY A 74 -4.74 -8.78 -2.30
C GLY A 74 -5.62 -8.34 -1.14
N ALA A 75 -6.68 -9.07 -0.87
CA ALA A 75 -7.64 -8.76 0.20
C ALA A 75 -7.15 -9.30 1.56
N VAL A 76 -6.13 -8.65 2.12
CA VAL A 76 -5.53 -9.02 3.42
C VAL A 76 -6.35 -8.37 4.54
N ASP A 77 -7.58 -8.81 4.71
CA ASP A 77 -8.66 -8.10 5.41
C ASP A 77 -8.86 -8.52 6.88
N ALA A 78 -7.85 -9.12 7.47
CA ALA A 78 -7.91 -9.50 8.89
C ALA A 78 -6.50 -9.53 9.50
N THR A 79 -6.42 -9.31 10.81
CA THR A 79 -5.14 -9.39 11.54
C THR A 79 -4.55 -10.79 11.58
N SER A 80 -5.35 -11.82 11.32
CA SER A 80 -4.91 -13.21 11.20
C SER A 80 -4.32 -13.55 9.83
N LYS A 81 -4.33 -12.60 8.90
CA LYS A 81 -3.86 -12.78 7.53
C LYS A 81 -2.61 -11.98 7.25
N ARG A 82 -1.80 -12.47 6.32
CA ARG A 82 -0.63 -11.77 5.78
C ARG A 82 -0.70 -11.76 4.27
N GLY A 83 -0.08 -10.77 3.66
CA GLY A 83 -0.01 -10.72 2.21
C GLY A 83 1.10 -9.79 1.74
N TRP A 84 1.22 -9.68 0.44
CA TRP A 84 2.23 -8.86 -0.20
C TRP A 84 1.67 -7.47 -0.51
N TYR A 85 2.48 -6.46 -0.21
CA TYR A 85 2.17 -5.06 -0.46
C TYR A 85 3.28 -4.44 -1.28
N LEU A 86 2.93 -3.67 -2.30
CA LEU A 86 3.92 -2.99 -3.14
C LEU A 86 4.54 -1.80 -2.39
N VAL A 87 5.85 -1.73 -2.40
CA VAL A 87 6.62 -0.58 -1.86
C VAL A 87 7.48 0.11 -2.92
N ASN A 88 7.72 -0.51 -4.06
CA ASN A 88 8.47 0.08 -5.15
C ASN A 88 7.96 -0.46 -6.48
N GLY A 89 7.68 0.44 -7.42
CA GLY A 89 7.14 0.09 -8.73
C GLY A 89 5.80 0.76 -8.99
N SER A 90 4.98 0.18 -9.85
CA SER A 90 3.64 0.70 -10.16
C SER A 90 2.58 -0.38 -10.05
N CYS A 91 1.42 0.03 -9.58
CA CYS A 91 0.24 -0.84 -9.47
C CYS A 91 -1.03 -0.01 -9.40
N GLN A 92 -2.18 -0.67 -9.43
CA GLN A 92 -3.46 -0.02 -9.19
C GLN A 92 -3.63 0.23 -7.69
N ALA A 93 -4.02 1.46 -7.34
CA ALA A 93 -4.35 1.84 -5.97
C ALA A 93 -5.76 2.41 -5.91
N LYS A 94 -6.42 2.25 -4.77
CA LYS A 94 -7.73 2.87 -4.54
C LYS A 94 -7.59 4.39 -4.49
N VAL A 95 -8.42 5.07 -5.23
CA VAL A 95 -8.43 6.53 -5.32
C VAL A 95 -9.84 7.07 -5.17
N SER A 96 -9.91 8.32 -4.72
CA SER A 96 -11.18 9.04 -4.63
C SER A 96 -11.69 9.42 -6.02
N ALA A 97 -12.98 9.74 -6.09
CA ALA A 97 -13.61 10.23 -7.32
C ALA A 97 -12.85 11.44 -7.88
N SER A 98 -12.77 11.53 -9.19
CA SER A 98 -12.09 12.62 -9.92
C SER A 98 -10.56 12.64 -9.81
N PHE A 99 -9.93 11.59 -9.31
CA PHE A 99 -8.47 11.50 -9.28
C PHE A 99 -7.88 11.67 -10.69
N ALA A 100 -6.91 12.58 -10.82
CA ALA A 100 -6.33 12.96 -12.08
C ALA A 100 -4.99 12.25 -12.37
N ASP A 101 -4.67 12.11 -13.64
CA ASP A 101 -3.37 11.63 -14.08
C ASP A 101 -2.25 12.61 -13.69
N ASN A 102 -1.07 12.09 -13.42
CA ASN A 102 0.14 12.83 -13.06
C ASN A 102 -0.02 13.73 -11.82
N ALA A 103 -0.86 13.30 -10.89
CA ALA A 103 -1.13 14.05 -9.67
C ALA A 103 -0.31 13.54 -8.47
N ASN A 104 -0.03 14.43 -7.53
CA ASN A 104 0.43 14.04 -6.20
C ASN A 104 -0.71 13.31 -5.48
N CYS A 105 -0.36 12.48 -4.53
CA CYS A 105 -1.32 11.69 -3.76
C CYS A 105 -1.39 12.20 -2.31
N TYR A 106 -2.60 12.33 -1.80
CA TYR A 106 -2.89 12.79 -0.44
C TYR A 106 -3.80 11.79 0.26
N ALA A 107 -3.62 11.60 1.56
CA ALA A 107 -4.58 10.83 2.36
C ALA A 107 -5.93 11.54 2.40
N THR A 108 -6.99 10.77 2.59
CA THR A 108 -8.37 11.27 2.59
C THR A 108 -9.08 10.87 3.87
N ALA A 109 -10.28 11.41 4.06
CA ALA A 109 -11.17 10.98 5.14
C ALA A 109 -11.67 9.54 4.96
N THR A 110 -11.58 9.00 3.74
CA THR A 110 -11.91 7.60 3.46
C THR A 110 -10.66 6.74 3.63
N ALA A 111 -10.66 5.88 4.64
CA ALA A 111 -9.50 5.06 4.95
C ALA A 111 -9.11 4.14 3.79
N GLY A 112 -7.81 4.04 3.51
CA GLY A 112 -7.27 3.12 2.52
C GLY A 112 -7.25 3.62 1.09
N GLU A 113 -7.61 4.88 0.84
CA GLU A 113 -7.53 5.45 -0.50
C GLU A 113 -6.78 6.80 -0.50
N VAL A 114 -6.33 7.22 -1.67
CA VAL A 114 -5.67 8.51 -1.87
C VAL A 114 -6.48 9.38 -2.83
N ASP A 115 -6.22 10.68 -2.77
CA ASP A 115 -6.85 11.67 -3.64
C ASP A 115 -5.78 12.62 -4.18
N ASP A 116 -6.11 13.37 -5.22
CA ASP A 116 -5.25 14.42 -5.77
C ASP A 116 -5.56 15.81 -5.17
N ALA A 117 -6.59 15.92 -4.35
CA ALA A 117 -6.93 17.15 -3.64
C ALA A 117 -5.87 17.47 -2.58
N ILE A 118 -5.31 18.67 -2.68
CA ILE A 118 -4.23 19.10 -1.79
C ILE A 118 -4.76 19.29 -0.37
N VAL A 119 -4.21 18.56 0.57
CA VAL A 119 -4.46 18.72 2.00
C VAL A 119 -3.11 18.83 2.72
N ALA A 120 -2.91 19.94 3.43
CA ALA A 120 -1.67 20.16 4.16
C ALA A 120 -1.44 19.06 5.21
N GLY A 121 -0.24 18.50 5.22
CA GLY A 121 0.11 17.42 6.14
C GLY A 121 -0.29 16.02 5.70
N ASP A 122 -1.07 15.90 4.63
CA ASP A 122 -1.61 14.59 4.19
C ASP A 122 -0.98 14.06 2.90
N ARG A 123 0.08 14.69 2.42
CA ARG A 123 0.76 14.22 1.21
C ARG A 123 1.49 12.90 1.44
N VAL A 124 1.22 11.93 0.58
CA VAL A 124 2.02 10.71 0.50
C VAL A 124 3.22 10.98 -0.38
N LYS A 125 4.39 11.10 0.22
CA LYS A 125 5.63 11.38 -0.52
C LYS A 125 6.10 10.14 -1.26
N ASN A 126 6.76 10.34 -2.40
CA ASN A 126 7.24 9.28 -3.28
C ASN A 126 6.11 8.42 -3.89
N MET A 127 4.94 9.02 -4.05
CA MET A 127 3.79 8.39 -4.70
C MET A 127 3.16 9.38 -5.67
N ILE A 128 3.04 8.98 -6.92
CA ILE A 128 2.50 9.81 -8.00
C ILE A 128 1.46 9.02 -8.77
N GLY A 129 0.33 9.64 -9.05
CA GLY A 129 -0.69 9.09 -9.95
C GLY A 129 -0.15 9.02 -11.39
N ARG A 130 -0.46 7.94 -12.08
CA ARG A 130 -0.02 7.71 -13.47
C ARG A 130 -1.16 7.40 -14.42
N SER A 131 -2.38 7.48 -13.94
CA SER A 131 -3.60 7.48 -14.76
C SER A 131 -4.71 8.20 -14.01
N GLY A 132 -5.74 8.60 -14.72
CA GLY A 132 -6.99 9.02 -14.09
C GLY A 132 -7.72 7.82 -13.49
N ILE A 133 -8.73 8.09 -12.69
CA ILE A 133 -9.54 7.06 -12.05
C ILE A 133 -10.30 6.22 -13.10
N ALA A 134 -10.32 4.92 -12.89
CA ALA A 134 -11.17 3.98 -13.61
C ALA A 134 -11.65 2.91 -12.64
N SER A 135 -12.95 2.78 -12.48
CA SER A 135 -13.56 1.80 -11.55
C SER A 135 -13.04 1.87 -10.10
N GLY A 136 -12.82 3.09 -9.61
CA GLY A 136 -12.37 3.31 -8.23
C GLY A 136 -10.88 3.15 -7.98
N THR A 137 -10.09 2.83 -9.01
CA THR A 137 -8.64 2.70 -8.91
C THR A 137 -7.93 3.54 -9.96
N ALA A 138 -6.66 3.82 -9.73
CA ALA A 138 -5.79 4.46 -10.71
C ALA A 138 -4.40 3.84 -10.63
N LEU A 139 -3.67 3.86 -11.75
CA LEU A 139 -2.28 3.45 -11.75
C LEU A 139 -1.47 4.49 -10.97
N VAL A 140 -0.67 4.03 -10.04
CA VAL A 140 0.26 4.86 -9.27
C VAL A 140 1.67 4.30 -9.38
N GLN A 141 2.65 5.18 -9.23
CA GLN A 141 4.05 4.83 -9.16
C GLN A 141 4.58 5.21 -7.78
N VAL A 142 5.27 4.28 -7.13
CA VAL A 142 5.80 4.47 -5.79
C VAL A 142 7.27 4.08 -5.71
N ILE A 143 8.02 4.76 -4.86
CA ILE A 143 9.41 4.44 -4.51
C ILE A 143 9.52 4.60 -3.01
N HIS A 144 9.28 3.54 -2.26
CA HIS A 144 9.25 3.53 -0.79
C HIS A 144 8.46 4.74 -0.25
N PRO A 145 7.15 4.82 -0.53
CA PRO A 145 6.36 5.99 -0.15
C PRO A 145 6.22 6.11 1.36
N PHE A 146 6.02 7.33 1.83
CA PHE A 146 5.86 7.59 3.26
C PHE A 146 5.05 8.86 3.50
N MET A 147 4.50 8.95 4.69
CA MET A 147 3.92 10.18 5.22
C MET A 147 4.71 10.64 6.44
N ASP A 148 4.94 11.94 6.52
CA ASP A 148 5.56 12.56 7.68
C ASP A 148 4.64 13.65 8.26
N ASP A 149 5.06 14.23 9.39
CA ASP A 149 4.31 15.29 10.05
C ASP A 149 4.67 16.67 9.48
N ALA A 150 4.53 16.83 8.18
CA ALA A 150 4.86 18.09 7.50
C ALA A 150 3.71 19.12 7.59
N LEU A 151 3.12 19.25 8.77
CA LEU A 151 1.93 20.07 8.97
C LEU A 151 2.18 21.56 8.75
N ALA A 152 3.35 22.03 9.08
CA ALA A 152 3.63 23.45 9.21
C ALA A 152 4.45 24.01 8.06
N ALA A 153 4.70 23.23 7.09
CA ALA A 153 5.52 23.68 5.96
C ALA A 153 4.76 24.59 5.02
#